data_2c9841cd9225e42cdf5124242468733b
#
_entry.id   2c9841cd9225e42cdf5124242468733b
#
_cell.length_a   1.000
_cell.length_b   1.000
_cell.length_c   1.000
_cell.angle_alpha   90.00
_cell.angle_beta   90.00
_cell.angle_gamma   90.00
#
_symmetry.space_group_name_H-M   'P 1'
#
loop_
_entity.id
_entity.type
_entity.pdbx_description
1 polymer ?
#
loop_
_entity_poly.entity_id
_entity_poly.type
_entity_poly.pdbx_seq_one_letter_code
_entity_poly.pdbx_strand_id
1 'polypeptide(L)'
;YRQIIFFKDYFFDFFEQQTEKVKEKIDHVLFVVTVAKRIPQKFFQHLEGTNGLYEIRVEFQGNIYRIFCCFDEGQVVILFNGFQKKSQKTPSGELAKAVRIMNEYFDEKIKQR
;
A
#
# COMPACT_ATOMS: atom_id res chain seq x y z
N TYR A 1 3.79 6.93 -16.49
CA TYR A 1 2.63 6.32 -15.89
C TYR A 1 2.42 6.77 -14.44
N ARG A 2 2.64 5.90 -13.43
CA ARG A 2 2.44 6.28 -12.02
C ARG A 2 3.77 6.35 -11.31
N GLN A 3 3.85 7.24 -10.32
CA GLN A 3 5.03 7.36 -9.48
C GLN A 3 4.69 6.82 -8.09
N ILE A 4 5.57 5.99 -7.54
CA ILE A 4 5.40 5.47 -6.19
C ILE A 4 6.30 6.27 -5.26
N ILE A 5 5.73 6.72 -4.15
CA ILE A 5 6.46 7.44 -3.10
C ILE A 5 6.27 6.67 -1.79
N PHE A 6 7.36 6.49 -1.06
CA PHE A 6 7.35 5.83 0.24
C PHE A 6 7.27 6.91 1.32
N PHE A 7 6.20 6.86 2.12
CA PHE A 7 6.05 7.84 3.19
C PHE A 7 6.73 7.33 4.45
N LYS A 8 7.81 8.00 4.87
CA LYS A 8 8.63 7.61 6.01
C LYS A 8 9.09 6.16 5.87
N ASP A 9 9.16 5.41 6.98
CA ASP A 9 9.67 4.05 6.98
C ASP A 9 8.58 2.97 7.10
N TYR A 10 7.32 3.37 7.05
CA TYR A 10 6.21 2.44 7.31
C TYR A 10 6.21 1.23 6.38
N PHE A 11 6.39 1.45 5.08
CA PHE A 11 6.46 0.34 4.14
C PHE A 11 7.70 -0.51 4.40
N PHE A 12 8.85 0.11 4.61
CA PHE A 12 10.10 -0.62 4.79
C PHE A 12 10.13 -1.42 6.09
N ASP A 13 9.48 -0.95 7.15
CA ASP A 13 9.34 -1.72 8.39
C ASP A 13 8.63 -3.05 8.13
N PHE A 14 7.68 -3.07 7.22
CA PHE A 14 7.02 -4.30 6.79
C PHE A 14 7.91 -5.09 5.82
N PHE A 15 8.42 -4.42 4.79
CA PHE A 15 9.14 -5.04 3.68
C PHE A 15 10.39 -5.78 4.15
N GLU A 16 11.17 -5.16 5.03
CA GLU A 16 12.43 -5.73 5.48
C GLU A 16 12.26 -7.03 6.27
N GLN A 17 11.08 -7.30 6.79
CA GLN A 17 10.81 -8.53 7.53
C GLN A 17 10.47 -9.71 6.63
N GLN A 18 10.36 -9.50 5.32
CA GLN A 18 9.96 -10.53 4.39
C GLN A 18 11.17 -11.31 3.85
N THR A 19 10.91 -12.54 3.36
CA THR A 19 11.96 -13.32 2.70
C THR A 19 12.30 -12.68 1.35
N GLU A 20 13.45 -13.05 0.80
CA GLU A 20 13.88 -12.50 -0.49
C GLU A 20 12.86 -12.78 -1.60
N LYS A 21 12.26 -13.97 -1.60
CA LYS A 21 11.27 -14.32 -2.64
C LYS A 21 9.99 -13.50 -2.50
N VAL A 22 9.55 -13.24 -1.28
CA VAL A 22 8.38 -12.37 -1.04
C VAL A 22 8.71 -10.94 -1.45
N LYS A 23 9.91 -10.45 -1.12
CA LYS A 23 10.34 -9.11 -1.54
C LYS A 23 10.34 -8.99 -3.07
N GLU A 24 10.82 -9.99 -3.79
CA GLU A 24 10.80 -10.00 -5.25
C GLU A 24 9.37 -9.90 -5.78
N LYS A 25 8.45 -10.65 -5.18
CA LYS A 25 7.04 -10.60 -5.60
C LYS A 25 6.41 -9.25 -5.31
N ILE A 26 6.71 -8.66 -4.16
CA ILE A 26 6.24 -7.32 -3.83
C ILE A 26 6.77 -6.32 -4.87
N ASP A 27 8.06 -6.38 -5.17
CA ASP A 27 8.67 -5.50 -6.16
C ASP A 27 7.99 -5.65 -7.52
N HIS A 28 7.67 -6.88 -7.93
CA HIS A 28 6.98 -7.12 -9.18
C HIS A 28 5.59 -6.46 -9.21
N VAL A 29 4.82 -6.63 -8.13
CA VAL A 29 3.48 -6.03 -8.07
C VAL A 29 3.57 -4.50 -8.07
N LEU A 30 4.53 -3.94 -7.34
CA LEU A 30 4.74 -2.49 -7.35
C LEU A 30 5.12 -1.99 -8.74
N PHE A 31 5.93 -2.77 -9.47
CA PHE A 31 6.26 -2.44 -10.84
C PHE A 31 5.00 -2.40 -11.72
N VAL A 32 4.12 -3.40 -11.58
CA VAL A 32 2.85 -3.43 -12.32
C VAL A 32 2.02 -2.18 -12.00
N VAL A 33 1.98 -1.78 -10.73
CA VAL A 33 1.23 -0.57 -10.33
C VAL A 33 1.78 0.67 -11.04
N THR A 34 3.10 0.74 -11.28
CA THR A 34 3.69 1.90 -11.96
C THR A 34 3.43 1.90 -13.45
N VAL A 35 3.49 0.76 -14.13
CA VAL A 35 3.51 0.72 -15.60
C VAL A 35 2.18 0.32 -16.25
N ALA A 36 1.29 -0.36 -15.54
CA ALA A 36 0.04 -0.82 -16.14
C ALA A 36 -0.86 0.38 -16.44
N LYS A 37 -1.38 0.43 -17.66
CA LYS A 37 -2.33 1.47 -18.04
C LYS A 37 -3.54 1.43 -17.11
N ARG A 38 -4.03 0.23 -16.83
CA ARG A 38 -5.10 -0.01 -15.85
C ARG A 38 -4.59 -1.08 -14.90
N ILE A 39 -4.55 -0.78 -13.60
CA ILE A 39 -4.07 -1.74 -12.61
C ILE A 39 -5.11 -2.85 -12.45
N PRO A 40 -4.72 -4.13 -12.64
CA PRO A 40 -5.67 -5.23 -12.45
C PRO A 40 -6.28 -5.20 -11.05
N GLN A 41 -7.59 -5.41 -10.97
CA GLN A 41 -8.31 -5.35 -9.71
C GLN A 41 -7.79 -6.35 -8.68
N LYS A 42 -7.25 -7.46 -9.13
CA LYS A 42 -6.67 -8.46 -8.23
C LYS A 42 -5.46 -7.94 -7.45
N PHE A 43 -4.83 -6.86 -7.94
CA PHE A 43 -3.68 -6.25 -7.27
C PHE A 43 -4.01 -4.96 -6.53
N PHE A 44 -5.17 -4.36 -6.77
CA PHE A 44 -5.40 -2.99 -6.32
C PHE A 44 -6.89 -2.73 -6.12
N GLN A 45 -7.29 -2.42 -4.87
CA GLN A 45 -8.69 -2.20 -4.54
C GLN A 45 -8.86 -1.00 -3.60
N HIS A 46 -9.91 -0.24 -3.86
CA HIS A 46 -10.34 0.82 -2.94
C HIS A 46 -10.98 0.17 -1.71
N LEU A 47 -10.67 0.70 -0.52
CA LEU A 47 -11.27 0.24 0.73
C LEU A 47 -12.49 1.08 1.03
N GLU A 48 -13.66 0.44 1.04
CA GLU A 48 -14.90 1.12 1.30
C GLU A 48 -14.95 1.70 2.71
N GLY A 49 -15.62 2.83 2.86
CA GLY A 49 -15.73 3.49 4.14
C GLY A 49 -14.49 4.30 4.51
N THR A 50 -13.50 4.36 3.63
CA THR A 50 -12.31 5.18 3.83
C THR A 50 -12.31 6.37 2.89
N ASN A 51 -11.55 7.38 3.24
CA ASN A 51 -11.45 8.60 2.44
C ASN A 51 -10.30 8.48 1.43
N GLY A 52 -10.42 7.52 0.50
CA GLY A 52 -9.45 7.36 -0.57
C GLY A 52 -8.30 6.42 -0.27
N LEU A 53 -8.45 5.55 0.74
CA LEU A 53 -7.43 4.55 1.03
C LEU A 53 -7.64 3.33 0.14
N TYR A 54 -6.54 2.84 -0.42
CA TYR A 54 -6.51 1.65 -1.27
C TYR A 54 -5.59 0.61 -0.66
N GLU A 55 -5.72 -0.64 -1.10
CA GLU A 55 -4.76 -1.67 -0.74
C GLU A 55 -4.20 -2.31 -2.00
N ILE A 56 -2.89 -2.57 -1.96
CA ILE A 56 -2.18 -3.35 -2.97
C ILE A 56 -2.10 -4.77 -2.43
N ARG A 57 -2.54 -5.74 -3.23
CA ARG A 57 -2.57 -7.14 -2.83
C ARG A 57 -1.43 -7.89 -3.51
N VAL A 58 -0.64 -8.59 -2.70
CA VAL A 58 0.45 -9.43 -3.18
C VAL A 58 0.19 -10.85 -2.69
N GLU A 59 0.17 -11.82 -3.59
CA GLU A 59 -0.04 -13.22 -3.25
C GLU A 59 1.19 -14.04 -3.64
N PHE A 60 1.67 -14.87 -2.72
CA PHE A 60 2.82 -15.71 -2.97
C PHE A 60 2.70 -17.00 -2.15
N GLN A 61 2.66 -18.14 -2.86
CA GLN A 61 2.59 -19.48 -2.24
C GLN A 61 1.48 -19.59 -1.20
N GLY A 62 0.29 -19.10 -1.54
CA GLY A 62 -0.87 -19.18 -0.67
C GLY A 62 -0.93 -18.14 0.42
N ASN A 63 0.11 -17.34 0.60
CA ASN A 63 0.11 -16.24 1.56
C ASN A 63 -0.29 -14.95 0.88
N ILE A 64 -1.02 -14.12 1.60
CA ILE A 64 -1.48 -12.83 1.09
C ILE A 64 -0.88 -11.72 1.92
N TYR A 65 -0.29 -10.73 1.22
CA TYR A 65 0.28 -9.54 1.83
C TYR A 65 -0.48 -8.33 1.30
N ARG A 66 -0.72 -7.36 2.14
CA ARG A 66 -1.44 -6.16 1.77
C ARG A 66 -0.63 -4.92 2.12
N ILE A 67 -0.63 -3.96 1.22
CA ILE A 67 0.09 -2.70 1.41
C ILE A 67 -0.92 -1.59 1.22
N PHE A 68 -1.10 -0.76 2.24
CA PHE A 68 -2.03 0.36 2.17
C PHE A 68 -1.38 1.53 1.43
N CYS A 69 -2.20 2.24 0.67
CA CYS A 69 -1.71 3.37 -0.12
C CYS A 69 -2.86 4.33 -0.44
N CYS A 70 -2.52 5.47 -1.00
CA CYS A 70 -3.51 6.39 -1.54
C CYS A 70 -2.93 7.09 -2.76
N PHE A 71 -3.80 7.69 -3.56
CA PHE A 71 -3.36 8.57 -4.63
C PHE A 71 -3.17 10.00 -4.09
N ASP A 72 -2.19 10.70 -4.66
CA ASP A 72 -1.99 12.11 -4.40
C ASP A 72 -1.64 12.76 -5.73
N GLU A 73 -2.35 13.83 -6.07
CA GLU A 73 -2.15 14.59 -7.31
C GLU A 73 -2.04 13.70 -8.55
N GLY A 74 -3.17 13.06 -8.90
CA GLY A 74 -3.26 12.30 -10.15
C GLY A 74 -2.63 10.94 -10.08
N GLN A 75 -1.43 10.80 -10.64
CA GLN A 75 -0.78 9.50 -10.81
C GLN A 75 0.25 9.16 -9.74
N VAL A 76 0.31 9.92 -8.66
CA VAL A 76 1.24 9.63 -7.57
C VAL A 76 0.58 8.70 -6.56
N VAL A 77 1.25 7.60 -6.23
CA VAL A 77 0.77 6.61 -5.26
C VAL A 77 1.68 6.66 -4.04
N ILE A 78 1.11 6.93 -2.87
CA ILE A 78 1.86 7.03 -1.63
C ILE A 78 1.67 5.74 -0.85
N LEU A 79 2.77 5.04 -0.54
CA LEU A 79 2.72 3.79 0.22
C LEU A 79 2.82 4.04 1.71
N PHE A 80 2.02 3.31 2.46
CA PHE A 80 1.97 3.39 3.92
C PHE A 80 2.42 2.05 4.53
N ASN A 81 1.73 1.55 5.54
CA ASN A 81 2.08 0.29 6.18
C ASN A 81 1.62 -0.93 5.39
N GLY A 82 2.30 -2.04 5.61
CA GLY A 82 1.89 -3.32 5.04
C GLY A 82 1.79 -4.38 6.12
N PHE A 83 1.17 -5.50 5.78
CA PHE A 83 1.02 -6.63 6.71
C PHE A 83 0.74 -7.92 5.94
N GLN A 84 1.00 -9.05 6.60
CA GLN A 84 0.60 -10.35 6.06
C GLN A 84 -0.80 -10.67 6.55
N LYS A 85 -1.70 -10.94 5.62
CA LYS A 85 -3.08 -11.25 5.96
C LYS A 85 -3.18 -12.69 6.47
N LYS A 86 -3.70 -12.86 7.67
CA LYS A 86 -3.83 -14.18 8.30
C LYS A 86 -5.29 -14.60 8.51
N SER A 87 -6.25 -13.78 8.07
CA SER A 87 -7.67 -14.08 8.18
C SER A 87 -8.42 -13.51 6.98
N GLN A 88 -9.72 -13.84 6.87
CA GLN A 88 -10.55 -13.36 5.77
C GLN A 88 -10.74 -11.84 5.79
N LYS A 89 -10.72 -11.24 6.97
CA LYS A 89 -10.95 -9.81 7.12
C LYS A 89 -9.64 -9.07 7.30
N THR A 90 -9.57 -7.83 6.82
CA THR A 90 -8.47 -6.93 7.14
C THR A 90 -8.52 -6.64 8.63
N PRO A 91 -7.42 -6.87 9.38
CA PRO A 91 -7.41 -6.57 10.81
C PRO A 91 -7.72 -5.10 11.06
N SER A 92 -8.65 -4.82 11.99
CA SER A 92 -9.08 -3.45 12.26
C SER A 92 -7.93 -2.56 12.74
N GLY A 93 -6.97 -3.13 13.48
CA GLY A 93 -5.80 -2.38 13.93
C GLY A 93 -4.90 -1.92 12.79
N GLU A 94 -4.71 -2.77 11.76
CA GLU A 94 -3.92 -2.41 10.61
C GLU A 94 -4.60 -1.33 9.77
N LEU A 95 -5.91 -1.43 9.60
CA LEU A 95 -6.67 -0.42 8.87
C LEU A 95 -6.64 0.92 9.62
N ALA A 96 -6.86 0.91 10.92
CA ALA A 96 -6.82 2.13 11.73
C ALA A 96 -5.44 2.78 11.66
N LYS A 97 -4.38 1.98 11.69
CA LYS A 97 -3.01 2.48 11.53
C LYS A 97 -2.84 3.17 10.18
N ALA A 98 -3.33 2.55 9.10
CA ALA A 98 -3.21 3.13 7.76
C ALA A 98 -3.95 4.47 7.66
N VAL A 99 -5.13 4.58 8.27
CA VAL A 99 -5.88 5.83 8.28
C VAL A 99 -5.10 6.93 9.00
N ARG A 100 -4.51 6.60 10.16
CA ARG A 100 -3.69 7.58 10.90
C ARG A 100 -2.49 8.04 10.08
N ILE A 101 -1.83 7.10 9.39
CA ILE A 101 -0.65 7.42 8.57
C ILE A 101 -1.04 8.28 7.38
N MET A 102 -2.15 7.98 6.73
CA MET A 102 -2.64 8.79 5.62
C MET A 102 -2.95 10.22 6.09
N ASN A 103 -3.59 10.36 7.24
CA ASN A 103 -3.87 11.69 7.81
C ASN A 103 -2.57 12.42 8.13
N GLU A 104 -1.58 11.72 8.68
CA GLU A 104 -0.26 12.29 8.95
C GLU A 104 0.39 12.81 7.67
N TYR A 105 0.31 12.02 6.59
CA TYR A 105 0.88 12.43 5.31
C TYR A 105 0.27 13.74 4.80
N PHE A 106 -1.05 13.84 4.79
CA PHE A 106 -1.71 15.03 4.27
C PHE A 106 -1.56 16.23 5.21
N ASP A 107 -1.52 16.01 6.52
CA ASP A 107 -1.26 17.10 7.48
C ASP A 107 0.13 17.69 7.28
N GLU A 108 1.15 16.84 7.10
CA GLU A 108 2.51 17.33 6.85
C GLU A 108 2.60 18.06 5.52
N LYS A 109 1.89 17.58 4.50
CA LYS A 109 1.87 18.23 3.20
C LYS A 109 1.28 19.64 3.28
N ILE A 110 0.21 19.81 4.05
CA ILE A 110 -0.41 21.13 4.25
C ILE A 110 0.56 22.07 4.95
N LYS A 111 1.28 21.57 5.96
CA LYS A 111 2.22 22.40 6.74
C LYS A 111 3.43 22.85 5.93
N GLN A 112 3.75 22.15 4.85
CA GLN A 112 4.89 22.48 3.99
C GLN A 112 4.57 23.53 2.94
N ARG A 113 3.33 23.95 2.85
CA ARG A 113 2.90 24.97 1.87
C ARG A 113 3.07 26.39 2.39
#